data_dc7e19be73892191c941968f38b2131d
#
_entry.id   dc7e19be73892191c941968f38b2131d
#
_cell.length_a   1.000
_cell.length_b   1.000
_cell.length_c   1.000
_cell.angle_alpha   90.00
_cell.angle_beta   90.00
_cell.angle_gamma   90.00
#
_symmetry.space_group_name_H-M   'P 1'
#
loop_
_entity.id
_entity.type
_entity.pdbx_description
1 polymer ?
#
loop_
_entity_poly.entity_id
_entity_poly.type
_entity_poly.pdbx_seq_one_letter_code
_entity_poly.pdbx_strand_id
1 'polypeptide(L)'
;MLRLTTLLVALHVPVTAPPVRAPVADKVKVVTSLTTYGAIARDIVGDRGIVSSIATGDENPHYVQPKPSFVPLLGQADVFVTTGLDLELWVPALLDKANNPKVTEGGPGYVAAYAGIDLLDVPTSYSRSQGDIHVYGNPHIWTSPLNAVQIARNILTGLKRVSPENADYFAQREKDFEDRIYQALFGEELVKLLSGPTLADLDRQGKLFDFLKTKQYQGAPLLNRLGGWLKEAMPFRGKPVACYHKEWDYFSREYDVPCVDYIEPKPGIPPTPGHVLEIINEMRTQHIQVLLSTNYYDRNQVMEVAQKTGAKAVIVPSNTGGAAGINTYFDLMNLWISELARAFGTGAATAN
;
A
#
# COMPACT_ATOMS: atom_id res chain seq x y z
N MET A 1 -23.36 -3.56 -94.58
CA MET A 1 -23.52 -2.61 -93.45
C MET A 1 -23.40 -3.44 -92.11
N LEU A 2 -22.21 -3.36 -91.49
CA LEU A 2 -21.90 -4.09 -90.26
C LEU A 2 -22.08 -3.14 -89.06
N ARG A 3 -23.01 -3.40 -88.18
CA ARG A 3 -23.23 -2.62 -86.93
C ARG A 3 -22.34 -3.19 -85.86
N LEU A 4 -21.36 -2.37 -85.42
CA LEU A 4 -20.51 -2.65 -84.27
C LEU A 4 -21.26 -2.25 -82.99
N THR A 5 -21.62 -3.19 -82.16
CA THR A 5 -22.23 -2.94 -80.82
C THR A 5 -21.12 -2.87 -79.77
N THR A 6 -20.85 -1.70 -79.25
CA THR A 6 -19.85 -1.49 -78.16
C THR A 6 -20.48 -1.86 -76.83
N LEU A 7 -19.93 -2.88 -76.17
CA LEU A 7 -20.32 -3.31 -74.83
C LEU A 7 -19.55 -2.48 -73.78
N LEU A 8 -20.22 -1.66 -73.04
CA LEU A 8 -19.62 -0.89 -71.92
C LEU A 8 -19.68 -1.79 -70.67
N VAL A 9 -18.54 -2.27 -70.23
CA VAL A 9 -18.39 -3.00 -68.95
C VAL A 9 -18.11 -1.94 -67.83
N ALA A 10 -19.11 -1.71 -66.97
CA ALA A 10 -18.93 -0.86 -65.76
C ALA A 10 -18.19 -1.63 -64.67
N LEU A 11 -16.95 -1.23 -64.40
CA LEU A 11 -16.21 -1.74 -63.22
C LEU A 11 -16.81 -1.13 -61.97
N HIS A 12 -17.48 -1.96 -61.16
CA HIS A 12 -17.87 -1.62 -59.79
C HIS A 12 -16.66 -1.77 -58.87
N VAL A 13 -16.04 -0.68 -58.45
CA VAL A 13 -15.04 -0.69 -57.36
C VAL A 13 -15.82 -0.65 -56.04
N PRO A 14 -15.65 -1.63 -55.15
CA PRO A 14 -16.31 -1.58 -53.85
C PRO A 14 -15.67 -0.45 -53.01
N VAL A 15 -16.44 0.56 -52.66
CA VAL A 15 -16.07 1.58 -51.69
C VAL A 15 -16.12 0.92 -50.31
N THR A 16 -14.97 0.53 -49.77
CA THR A 16 -14.88 0.10 -48.38
C THR A 16 -15.04 1.34 -47.49
N ALA A 17 -16.11 1.37 -46.70
CA ALA A 17 -16.28 2.37 -45.66
C ALA A 17 -15.09 2.32 -44.68
N PRO A 18 -14.54 3.47 -44.24
CA PRO A 18 -13.48 3.47 -43.24
C PRO A 18 -14.00 2.79 -41.96
N PRO A 19 -13.12 2.05 -41.24
CA PRO A 19 -13.52 1.43 -39.99
C PRO A 19 -14.03 2.50 -39.03
N VAL A 20 -15.28 2.35 -38.57
CA VAL A 20 -15.85 3.17 -37.50
C VAL A 20 -15.01 2.94 -36.27
N ARG A 21 -14.19 3.92 -35.90
CA ARG A 21 -13.42 3.89 -34.65
C ARG A 21 -14.43 3.84 -33.50
N ALA A 22 -14.47 2.73 -32.76
CA ALA A 22 -15.31 2.64 -31.57
C ALA A 22 -15.01 3.86 -30.66
N PRO A 23 -16.02 4.49 -30.05
CA PRO A 23 -15.79 5.59 -29.13
C PRO A 23 -14.82 5.11 -28.05
N VAL A 24 -13.75 5.86 -27.83
CA VAL A 24 -12.85 5.62 -26.70
C VAL A 24 -13.70 5.84 -25.45
N ALA A 25 -13.98 4.77 -24.72
CA ALA A 25 -14.72 4.88 -23.47
C ALA A 25 -14.01 5.89 -22.56
N ASP A 26 -14.79 6.75 -21.91
CA ASP A 26 -14.24 7.73 -20.98
C ASP A 26 -13.45 7.02 -19.89
N LYS A 27 -12.26 7.55 -19.60
CA LYS A 27 -11.40 6.97 -18.55
C LYS A 27 -12.05 7.13 -17.19
N VAL A 28 -12.07 6.05 -16.39
CA VAL A 28 -12.55 6.09 -15.00
C VAL A 28 -11.66 7.02 -14.18
N LYS A 29 -12.28 7.98 -13.49
CA LYS A 29 -11.59 8.92 -12.60
C LYS A 29 -11.54 8.38 -11.20
N VAL A 30 -10.36 7.94 -10.76
CA VAL A 30 -10.11 7.45 -9.41
C VAL A 30 -9.40 8.52 -8.60
N VAL A 31 -9.97 8.85 -7.45
CA VAL A 31 -9.33 9.69 -6.44
C VAL A 31 -9.01 8.84 -5.23
N THR A 32 -7.85 9.02 -4.63
CA THR A 32 -7.44 8.29 -3.43
C THR A 32 -7.05 9.26 -2.32
N SER A 33 -7.32 8.92 -1.08
CA SER A 33 -6.87 9.71 0.06
C SER A 33 -5.35 9.74 0.14
N LEU A 34 -4.70 8.58 0.02
CA LEU A 34 -3.25 8.39 0.10
C LEU A 34 -2.63 8.02 -1.24
N THR A 35 -1.38 8.41 -1.44
CA THR A 35 -0.63 8.10 -2.65
C THR A 35 -0.34 6.61 -2.83
N THR A 36 -0.23 5.85 -1.73
CA THR A 36 -0.04 4.39 -1.78
C THR A 36 -1.26 3.69 -2.35
N TYR A 37 -2.48 4.08 -1.96
CA TYR A 37 -3.70 3.61 -2.61
C TYR A 37 -3.76 4.03 -4.08
N GLY A 38 -3.26 5.24 -4.37
CA GLY A 38 -3.12 5.73 -5.74
C GLY A 38 -2.16 4.88 -6.58
N ALA A 39 -1.06 4.42 -6.02
CA ALA A 39 -0.12 3.52 -6.70
C ALA A 39 -0.77 2.17 -7.02
N ILE A 40 -1.46 1.56 -6.05
CA ILE A 40 -2.21 0.31 -6.26
C ILE A 40 -3.33 0.52 -7.30
N ALA A 41 -4.09 1.61 -7.20
CA ALA A 41 -5.16 1.91 -8.15
C ALA A 41 -4.61 2.08 -9.59
N ARG A 42 -3.46 2.74 -9.79
CA ARG A 42 -2.80 2.86 -11.11
C ARG A 42 -2.43 1.51 -11.72
N ASP A 43 -1.97 0.58 -10.90
CA ASP A 43 -1.69 -0.80 -11.35
C ASP A 43 -2.97 -1.46 -11.90
N ILE A 44 -4.12 -1.24 -11.26
CA ILE A 44 -5.38 -1.89 -11.63
C ILE A 44 -6.08 -1.21 -12.80
N VAL A 45 -6.18 0.13 -12.78
CA VAL A 45 -6.91 0.84 -13.85
C VAL A 45 -6.16 0.88 -15.17
N GLY A 46 -4.82 0.81 -15.16
CA GLY A 46 -3.98 0.87 -16.34
C GLY A 46 -4.31 2.07 -17.24
N ASP A 47 -4.50 1.82 -18.52
CA ASP A 47 -4.84 2.85 -19.52
C ASP A 47 -6.34 3.21 -19.56
N ARG A 48 -7.19 2.50 -18.79
CA ARG A 48 -8.64 2.71 -18.70
C ARG A 48 -9.04 3.70 -17.61
N GLY A 49 -8.11 4.23 -16.83
CA GLY A 49 -8.39 5.18 -15.76
C GLY A 49 -7.37 6.31 -15.65
N ILE A 50 -7.74 7.29 -14.83
CA ILE A 50 -6.87 8.40 -14.39
C ILE A 50 -6.92 8.37 -12.87
N VAL A 51 -5.76 8.37 -12.22
CA VAL A 51 -5.65 8.30 -10.75
C VAL A 51 -5.00 9.56 -10.22
N SER A 52 -5.67 10.20 -9.26
CA SER A 52 -5.16 11.33 -8.49
C SER A 52 -5.22 11.00 -7.01
N SER A 53 -4.28 11.52 -6.23
CA SER A 53 -4.27 11.37 -4.77
C SER A 53 -4.43 12.74 -4.10
N ILE A 54 -5.08 12.78 -2.92
CA ILE A 54 -5.29 14.00 -2.14
C ILE A 54 -4.04 14.35 -1.35
N ALA A 55 -3.58 13.43 -0.48
CA ALA A 55 -2.34 13.59 0.25
C ALA A 55 -1.13 13.51 -0.69
N THR A 56 -0.05 14.16 -0.32
CA THR A 56 1.27 13.90 -0.89
C THR A 56 1.96 12.78 -0.13
N GLY A 57 3.00 12.16 -0.72
CA GLY A 57 3.65 11.00 -0.11
C GLY A 57 4.49 11.30 1.14
N ASP A 58 4.80 12.58 1.37
CA ASP A 58 5.58 13.13 2.49
C ASP A 58 4.72 13.81 3.57
N GLU A 59 3.38 13.84 3.39
CA GLU A 59 2.45 14.35 4.40
C GLU A 59 2.07 13.24 5.40
N ASN A 60 1.89 13.65 6.66
CA ASN A 60 1.30 12.77 7.67
C ASN A 60 -0.19 12.54 7.34
N PRO A 61 -0.63 11.29 7.09
CA PRO A 61 -1.99 10.99 6.66
C PRO A 61 -3.08 11.40 7.66
N HIS A 62 -2.75 11.53 8.95
CA HIS A 62 -3.69 11.98 9.98
C HIS A 62 -4.04 13.48 9.82
N TYR A 63 -3.13 14.30 9.28
CA TYR A 63 -3.20 15.77 9.37
C TYR A 63 -3.09 16.46 8.01
N VAL A 64 -3.58 15.83 6.95
CA VAL A 64 -3.65 16.47 5.63
C VAL A 64 -4.54 17.70 5.69
N GLN A 65 -4.00 18.86 5.27
CA GLN A 65 -4.77 20.11 5.26
C GLN A 65 -5.71 20.15 4.06
N PRO A 66 -7.04 20.22 4.28
CA PRO A 66 -8.01 20.32 3.19
C PRO A 66 -7.79 21.57 2.33
N LYS A 67 -7.51 21.38 1.05
CA LYS A 67 -7.33 22.48 0.06
C LYS A 67 -8.61 22.64 -0.77
N PRO A 68 -9.01 23.87 -1.17
CA PRO A 68 -10.20 24.08 -2.03
C PRO A 68 -10.14 23.31 -3.36
N SER A 69 -8.93 23.05 -3.87
CA SER A 69 -8.71 22.27 -5.12
C SER A 69 -9.11 20.81 -5.02
N PHE A 70 -9.24 20.25 -3.82
CA PHE A 70 -9.66 18.85 -3.63
C PHE A 70 -11.16 18.66 -3.87
N VAL A 71 -11.97 19.71 -3.65
CA VAL A 71 -13.42 19.64 -3.82
C VAL A 71 -13.81 19.32 -5.27
N PRO A 72 -13.36 20.06 -6.32
CA PRO A 72 -13.69 19.71 -7.70
C PRO A 72 -13.08 18.36 -8.13
N LEU A 73 -11.95 17.94 -7.55
CA LEU A 73 -11.35 16.64 -7.81
C LEU A 73 -12.30 15.50 -7.38
N LEU A 74 -12.81 15.56 -6.15
CA LEU A 74 -13.80 14.62 -5.64
C LEU A 74 -15.17 14.75 -6.30
N GLY A 75 -15.58 15.97 -6.65
CA GLY A 75 -16.84 16.24 -7.36
C GLY A 75 -16.92 15.56 -8.73
N GLN A 76 -15.79 15.28 -9.37
CA GLN A 76 -15.72 14.64 -10.68
C GLN A 76 -15.28 13.17 -10.61
N ALA A 77 -14.99 12.65 -9.42
CA ALA A 77 -14.52 11.29 -9.24
C ALA A 77 -15.63 10.27 -9.53
N ASP A 78 -15.27 9.16 -10.16
CA ASP A 78 -16.12 7.99 -10.31
C ASP A 78 -15.87 7.01 -9.15
N VAL A 79 -14.62 6.93 -8.67
CA VAL A 79 -14.21 6.12 -7.51
C VAL A 79 -13.41 6.98 -6.54
N PHE A 80 -13.69 6.84 -5.25
CA PHE A 80 -12.88 7.38 -4.17
C PHE A 80 -12.42 6.26 -3.25
N VAL A 81 -11.10 6.15 -3.06
CA VAL A 81 -10.48 5.15 -2.17
C VAL A 81 -9.95 5.87 -0.94
N THR A 82 -10.41 5.48 0.22
CA THR A 82 -9.95 5.96 1.52
C THR A 82 -9.68 4.77 2.44
N THR A 83 -8.92 4.95 3.50
CA THR A 83 -8.74 3.86 4.49
C THR A 83 -10.08 3.36 4.99
N GLY A 84 -11.05 4.27 5.23
CA GLY A 84 -12.40 3.93 5.67
C GLY A 84 -12.52 3.71 7.18
N LEU A 85 -11.44 4.03 7.93
CA LEU A 85 -11.36 4.08 9.39
C LEU A 85 -11.20 5.54 9.83
N ASP A 86 -10.73 5.78 11.04
CA ASP A 86 -10.54 7.10 11.62
C ASP A 86 -9.15 7.75 11.34
N LEU A 87 -8.42 7.27 10.33
CA LEU A 87 -7.15 7.85 9.92
C LEU A 87 -7.33 9.24 9.29
N GLU A 88 -8.23 9.32 8.33
CA GLU A 88 -8.45 10.52 7.52
C GLU A 88 -9.69 11.30 8.03
N LEU A 89 -9.64 11.81 9.26
CA LEU A 89 -10.74 12.62 9.84
C LEU A 89 -11.06 13.90 9.05
N TRP A 90 -10.18 14.28 8.14
CA TRP A 90 -10.35 15.41 7.21
C TRP A 90 -11.20 15.05 5.96
N VAL A 91 -11.42 13.78 5.65
CA VAL A 91 -12.14 13.30 4.46
C VAL A 91 -13.63 13.65 4.47
N PRO A 92 -14.41 13.43 5.54
CA PRO A 92 -15.85 13.68 5.53
C PRO A 92 -16.22 15.10 5.10
N ALA A 93 -15.51 16.11 5.61
CA ALA A 93 -15.76 17.51 5.27
C ALA A 93 -15.47 17.84 3.79
N LEU A 94 -14.55 17.11 3.14
CA LEU A 94 -14.28 17.26 1.70
C LEU A 94 -15.38 16.60 0.86
N LEU A 95 -15.85 15.42 1.26
CA LEU A 95 -16.93 14.70 0.56
C LEU A 95 -18.24 15.48 0.63
N ASP A 96 -18.57 16.06 1.78
CA ASP A 96 -19.75 16.93 1.94
C ASP A 96 -19.71 18.13 0.97
N LYS A 97 -18.55 18.80 0.88
CA LYS A 97 -18.38 19.93 -0.03
C LYS A 97 -18.36 19.54 -1.51
N ALA A 98 -17.84 18.35 -1.83
CA ALA A 98 -17.78 17.83 -3.18
C ALA A 98 -19.17 17.48 -3.73
N ASN A 99 -20.11 17.16 -2.86
CA ASN A 99 -21.51 16.83 -3.17
C ASN A 99 -21.65 15.81 -4.31
N ASN A 100 -20.80 14.78 -4.30
CA ASN A 100 -20.79 13.71 -5.30
C ASN A 100 -21.32 12.41 -4.70
N PRO A 101 -22.60 12.04 -4.92
CA PRO A 101 -23.19 10.85 -4.30
C PRO A 101 -22.56 9.54 -4.75
N LYS A 102 -21.77 9.53 -5.83
CA LYS A 102 -21.07 8.33 -6.28
C LYS A 102 -19.98 7.90 -5.30
N VAL A 103 -19.32 8.87 -4.64
CA VAL A 103 -18.10 8.66 -3.85
C VAL A 103 -18.27 8.97 -2.35
N THR A 104 -19.49 9.27 -1.91
CA THR A 104 -19.84 9.31 -0.49
C THR A 104 -20.02 7.90 0.06
N GLU A 105 -19.93 7.72 1.36
CA GLU A 105 -20.13 6.42 2.01
C GLU A 105 -21.48 5.81 1.59
N GLY A 106 -21.45 4.54 1.18
CA GLY A 106 -22.60 3.84 0.59
C GLY A 106 -22.79 4.07 -0.91
N GLY A 107 -22.10 5.03 -1.54
CA GLY A 107 -22.11 5.25 -2.97
C GLY A 107 -21.39 4.13 -3.75
N PRO A 108 -21.72 3.94 -5.04
CA PRO A 108 -21.17 2.84 -5.83
C PRO A 108 -19.64 2.92 -6.04
N GLY A 109 -19.10 4.13 -6.02
CA GLY A 109 -17.66 4.42 -6.19
C GLY A 109 -16.92 4.61 -4.87
N TYR A 110 -17.59 4.55 -3.70
CA TYR A 110 -16.90 4.60 -2.43
C TYR A 110 -16.19 3.28 -2.13
N VAL A 111 -14.90 3.33 -1.82
CA VAL A 111 -14.06 2.18 -1.52
C VAL A 111 -13.38 2.39 -0.17
N ALA A 112 -13.82 1.65 0.85
CA ALA A 112 -13.13 1.53 2.11
C ALA A 112 -12.01 0.48 1.97
N ALA A 113 -10.76 0.93 2.00
CA ALA A 113 -9.61 0.08 1.75
C ALA A 113 -9.45 -1.02 2.82
N TYR A 114 -9.93 -0.78 4.06
CA TYR A 114 -9.83 -1.74 5.17
C TYR A 114 -10.76 -2.94 5.04
N ALA A 115 -11.77 -2.91 4.18
CA ALA A 115 -12.80 -3.94 4.13
C ALA A 115 -12.20 -5.34 3.94
N GLY A 116 -12.53 -6.26 4.86
CA GLY A 116 -12.00 -7.63 4.85
C GLY A 116 -10.57 -7.80 5.35
N ILE A 117 -9.97 -6.76 5.95
CA ILE A 117 -8.68 -6.84 6.63
C ILE A 117 -8.89 -7.09 8.12
N ASP A 118 -8.16 -8.04 8.69
CA ASP A 118 -8.11 -8.27 10.13
C ASP A 118 -7.35 -7.12 10.81
N LEU A 119 -8.10 -6.27 11.52
CA LEU A 119 -7.55 -5.08 12.15
C LEU A 119 -6.76 -5.42 13.40
N LEU A 120 -5.56 -4.84 13.52
CA LEU A 120 -4.73 -4.90 14.72
C LEU A 120 -5.14 -3.81 15.71
N ASP A 121 -4.73 -3.97 16.97
CA ASP A 121 -4.86 -2.97 18.03
C ASP A 121 -6.29 -2.43 18.22
N VAL A 122 -7.31 -3.24 17.98
CA VAL A 122 -8.67 -2.89 18.29
C VAL A 122 -8.80 -2.70 19.80
N PRO A 123 -9.05 -1.47 20.29
CA PRO A 123 -9.07 -1.23 21.72
C PRO A 123 -10.29 -1.90 22.39
N THR A 124 -10.07 -2.56 23.53
CA THR A 124 -11.14 -3.15 24.34
C THR A 124 -11.89 -2.10 25.16
N SER A 125 -11.27 -0.94 25.38
CA SER A 125 -11.85 0.23 26.02
C SER A 125 -11.16 1.49 25.50
N TYR A 126 -11.87 2.61 25.48
CA TYR A 126 -11.31 3.90 25.09
C TYR A 126 -11.83 5.01 25.99
N SER A 127 -10.99 6.01 26.23
CA SER A 127 -11.35 7.22 26.95
C SER A 127 -10.74 8.44 26.26
N ARG A 128 -11.34 9.60 26.46
CA ARG A 128 -10.81 10.88 25.93
C ARG A 128 -9.40 11.21 26.43
N SER A 129 -8.98 10.65 27.55
CA SER A 129 -7.62 10.82 28.08
C SER A 129 -6.53 10.12 27.25
N GLN A 130 -6.94 9.23 26.32
CA GLN A 130 -6.01 8.47 25.48
C GLN A 130 -5.63 9.19 24.17
N GLY A 131 -6.14 10.42 23.95
CA GLY A 131 -5.91 11.18 22.71
C GLY A 131 -6.71 10.63 21.53
N ASP A 132 -6.23 10.88 20.32
CA ASP A 132 -6.84 10.38 19.08
C ASP A 132 -6.48 8.92 18.83
N ILE A 133 -6.84 8.03 19.75
CA ILE A 133 -6.67 6.60 19.53
C ILE A 133 -7.60 6.14 18.41
N HIS A 134 -7.11 5.24 17.59
CA HIS A 134 -7.88 4.61 16.54
C HIS A 134 -8.89 3.63 17.12
N VAL A 135 -10.14 4.10 17.29
CA VAL A 135 -11.19 3.35 18.00
C VAL A 135 -11.65 2.09 17.26
N TYR A 136 -11.43 2.03 15.96
CA TYR A 136 -11.78 0.88 15.12
C TYR A 136 -10.63 -0.11 14.92
N GLY A 137 -9.45 0.18 15.43
CA GLY A 137 -8.22 -0.57 15.24
C GLY A 137 -7.19 0.20 14.39
N ASN A 138 -5.99 -0.35 14.28
CA ASN A 138 -4.88 0.30 13.60
C ASN A 138 -5.18 0.52 12.11
N PRO A 139 -5.20 1.78 11.62
CA PRO A 139 -5.58 2.07 10.24
C PRO A 139 -4.42 2.02 9.23
N HIS A 140 -3.18 1.79 9.66
CA HIS A 140 -2.00 1.80 8.79
C HIS A 140 -1.86 0.49 7.99
N ILE A 141 -2.97 0.06 7.41
CA ILE A 141 -3.15 -1.26 6.79
C ILE A 141 -2.24 -1.52 5.58
N TRP A 142 -1.81 -0.46 4.88
CA TRP A 142 -0.99 -0.58 3.66
C TRP A 142 0.43 -1.03 3.93
N THR A 143 0.86 -1.09 5.19
CA THR A 143 2.22 -1.48 5.55
C THR A 143 2.48 -3.00 5.48
N SER A 144 1.43 -3.83 5.32
CA SER A 144 1.56 -5.26 4.99
C SER A 144 1.28 -5.53 3.50
N PRO A 145 2.14 -6.28 2.79
CA PRO A 145 1.91 -6.70 1.41
C PRO A 145 0.64 -7.55 1.24
N LEU A 146 0.31 -8.39 2.21
CA LEU A 146 -0.91 -9.20 2.15
C LEU A 146 -2.18 -8.35 2.31
N ASN A 147 -2.10 -7.25 3.06
CA ASN A 147 -3.17 -6.27 3.10
C ASN A 147 -3.27 -5.48 1.79
N ALA A 148 -2.13 -5.18 1.13
CA ALA A 148 -2.15 -4.52 -0.18
C ALA A 148 -2.88 -5.35 -1.24
N VAL A 149 -2.82 -6.67 -1.19
CA VAL A 149 -3.65 -7.58 -2.02
C VAL A 149 -5.13 -7.37 -1.72
N GLN A 150 -5.53 -7.31 -0.44
CA GLN A 150 -6.94 -7.08 -0.08
C GLN A 150 -7.41 -5.67 -0.50
N ILE A 151 -6.57 -4.65 -0.34
CA ILE A 151 -6.85 -3.28 -0.81
C ILE A 151 -7.07 -3.27 -2.33
N ALA A 152 -6.23 -3.99 -3.10
CA ALA A 152 -6.38 -4.14 -4.55
C ALA A 152 -7.73 -4.76 -4.93
N ARG A 153 -8.16 -5.81 -4.23
CA ARG A 153 -9.48 -6.45 -4.42
C ARG A 153 -10.64 -5.51 -4.10
N ASN A 154 -10.49 -4.66 -3.07
CA ASN A 154 -11.50 -3.66 -2.71
C ASN A 154 -11.60 -2.58 -3.80
N ILE A 155 -10.47 -2.12 -4.33
CA ILE A 155 -10.41 -1.17 -5.46
C ILE A 155 -11.06 -1.80 -6.70
N LEU A 156 -10.72 -3.04 -7.05
CA LEU A 156 -11.35 -3.78 -8.15
C LEU A 156 -12.88 -3.84 -8.00
N THR A 157 -13.36 -4.12 -6.78
CA THR A 157 -14.79 -4.18 -6.49
C THR A 157 -15.48 -2.84 -6.77
N GLY A 158 -14.88 -1.73 -6.36
CA GLY A 158 -15.36 -0.37 -6.68
C GLY A 158 -15.36 -0.10 -8.19
N LEU A 159 -14.27 -0.40 -8.87
CA LEU A 159 -14.13 -0.22 -10.31
C LEU A 159 -15.16 -1.00 -11.12
N LYS A 160 -15.43 -2.26 -10.76
CA LYS A 160 -16.46 -3.09 -11.41
C LYS A 160 -17.88 -2.53 -11.26
N ARG A 161 -18.18 -1.86 -10.15
CA ARG A 161 -19.49 -1.23 -9.92
C ARG A 161 -19.71 -0.01 -10.80
N VAL A 162 -18.65 0.80 -11.02
CA VAL A 162 -18.78 2.07 -11.76
C VAL A 162 -18.47 1.94 -13.25
N SER A 163 -17.75 0.90 -13.65
CA SER A 163 -17.35 0.66 -15.05
C SER A 163 -17.38 -0.84 -15.37
N PRO A 164 -18.59 -1.45 -15.42
CA PRO A 164 -18.77 -2.88 -15.66
C PRO A 164 -18.26 -3.33 -17.03
N GLU A 165 -18.23 -2.45 -18.03
CA GLU A 165 -17.70 -2.71 -19.37
C GLU A 165 -16.17 -2.97 -19.36
N ASN A 166 -15.44 -2.49 -18.35
CA ASN A 166 -14.02 -2.71 -18.17
C ASN A 166 -13.71 -3.77 -17.08
N ALA A 167 -14.71 -4.47 -16.56
CA ALA A 167 -14.59 -5.36 -15.41
C ALA A 167 -13.53 -6.46 -15.59
N ASP A 168 -13.47 -7.10 -16.77
CA ASP A 168 -12.51 -8.16 -17.06
C ASP A 168 -11.08 -7.61 -17.19
N TYR A 169 -10.93 -6.42 -17.78
CA TYR A 169 -9.62 -5.75 -17.87
C TYR A 169 -9.07 -5.43 -16.47
N PHE A 170 -9.88 -4.85 -15.60
CA PHE A 170 -9.47 -4.54 -14.24
C PHE A 170 -9.19 -5.81 -13.42
N ALA A 171 -9.99 -6.87 -13.60
CA ALA A 171 -9.79 -8.12 -12.90
C ALA A 171 -8.46 -8.79 -13.28
N GLN A 172 -8.10 -8.78 -14.57
CA GLN A 172 -6.81 -9.32 -15.00
C GLN A 172 -5.65 -8.54 -14.40
N ARG A 173 -5.72 -7.22 -14.37
CA ARG A 173 -4.65 -6.38 -13.82
C ARG A 173 -4.52 -6.49 -12.29
N GLU A 174 -5.65 -6.61 -11.59
CA GLU A 174 -5.63 -6.90 -10.16
C GLU A 174 -4.98 -8.25 -9.88
N LYS A 175 -5.33 -9.27 -10.66
CA LYS A 175 -4.70 -10.59 -10.54
C LYS A 175 -3.19 -10.53 -10.81
N ASP A 176 -2.77 -9.77 -11.81
CA ASP A 176 -1.34 -9.56 -12.09
C ASP A 176 -0.63 -8.83 -10.94
N PHE A 177 -1.29 -7.86 -10.29
CA PHE A 177 -0.77 -7.19 -9.10
C PHE A 177 -0.63 -8.17 -7.93
N GLU A 178 -1.67 -8.95 -7.65
CA GLU A 178 -1.69 -9.98 -6.61
C GLU A 178 -0.55 -10.99 -6.81
N ASP A 179 -0.39 -11.52 -8.03
CA ASP A 179 0.66 -12.50 -8.35
C ASP A 179 2.06 -11.92 -8.16
N ARG A 180 2.28 -10.65 -8.55
CA ARG A 180 3.55 -9.96 -8.31
C ARG A 180 3.82 -9.74 -6.82
N ILE A 181 2.80 -9.43 -6.01
CA ILE A 181 2.95 -9.32 -4.56
C ILE A 181 3.38 -10.65 -3.96
N TYR A 182 2.74 -11.75 -4.33
CA TYR A 182 3.13 -13.07 -3.81
C TYR A 182 4.55 -13.45 -4.21
N GLN A 183 4.94 -13.20 -5.46
CA GLN A 183 6.30 -13.45 -5.93
C GLN A 183 7.33 -12.57 -5.22
N ALA A 184 7.02 -11.29 -5.02
CA ALA A 184 7.89 -10.38 -4.29
C ALA A 184 8.02 -10.76 -2.80
N LEU A 185 6.94 -11.24 -2.18
CA LEU A 185 6.93 -11.58 -0.75
C LEU A 185 7.63 -12.92 -0.46
N PHE A 186 7.25 -13.98 -1.19
CA PHE A 186 7.66 -15.36 -0.91
C PHE A 186 8.77 -15.90 -1.83
N GLY A 187 9.03 -15.22 -2.94
CA GLY A 187 9.91 -15.67 -4.01
C GLY A 187 9.20 -16.54 -5.05
N GLU A 188 9.62 -16.40 -6.29
CA GLU A 188 9.01 -17.07 -7.46
C GLU A 188 8.97 -18.60 -7.30
N GLU A 189 10.04 -19.20 -6.76
CA GLU A 189 10.15 -20.65 -6.64
C GLU A 189 9.10 -21.23 -5.69
N LEU A 190 8.90 -20.64 -4.49
CA LEU A 190 7.87 -21.09 -3.56
C LEU A 190 6.46 -20.86 -4.09
N VAL A 191 6.21 -19.71 -4.72
CA VAL A 191 4.91 -19.41 -5.33
C VAL A 191 4.56 -20.42 -6.42
N LYS A 192 5.54 -20.83 -7.23
CA LYS A 192 5.35 -21.85 -8.25
C LYS A 192 5.06 -23.24 -7.68
N LEU A 193 5.65 -23.57 -6.53
CA LEU A 193 5.48 -24.88 -5.89
C LEU A 193 4.17 -24.99 -5.10
N LEU A 194 3.78 -23.95 -4.38
CA LEU A 194 2.72 -24.02 -3.37
C LEU A 194 1.54 -23.09 -3.65
N SER A 195 1.62 -22.22 -4.65
CA SER A 195 0.76 -21.08 -4.96
C SER A 195 0.84 -19.94 -3.95
N GLY A 196 0.66 -18.70 -4.45
CA GLY A 196 0.66 -17.50 -3.62
C GLY A 196 -0.42 -17.51 -2.53
N PRO A 197 -1.70 -17.80 -2.85
CA PRO A 197 -2.77 -17.88 -1.85
C PRO A 197 -2.49 -18.87 -0.72
N THR A 198 -1.95 -20.06 -1.02
CA THR A 198 -1.60 -21.05 0.02
C THR A 198 -0.51 -20.52 0.97
N LEU A 199 0.51 -19.87 0.42
CA LEU A 199 1.58 -19.27 1.23
C LEU A 199 1.03 -18.13 2.09
N ALA A 200 0.19 -17.28 1.53
CA ALA A 200 -0.47 -16.19 2.24
C ALA A 200 -1.36 -16.67 3.39
N ASP A 201 -2.09 -17.78 3.19
CA ASP A 201 -2.93 -18.37 4.23
C ASP A 201 -2.10 -18.96 5.37
N LEU A 202 -0.97 -19.61 5.06
CA LEU A 202 -0.02 -20.09 6.07
C LEU A 202 0.59 -18.94 6.85
N ASP A 203 0.91 -17.85 6.18
CA ASP A 203 1.51 -16.68 6.80
C ASP A 203 0.54 -15.97 7.74
N ARG A 204 -0.69 -15.66 7.29
CA ARG A 204 -1.76 -15.08 8.13
C ARG A 204 -2.05 -15.91 9.38
N GLN A 205 -1.90 -17.24 9.29
CA GLN A 205 -2.05 -18.15 10.43
C GLN A 205 -0.81 -18.21 11.34
N GLY A 206 0.28 -17.51 11.01
CA GLY A 206 1.55 -17.59 11.71
C GLY A 206 2.27 -18.94 11.57
N LYS A 207 1.88 -19.75 10.59
CA LYS A 207 2.39 -21.14 10.40
C LYS A 207 3.42 -21.27 9.27
N LEU A 208 3.66 -20.21 8.50
CA LEU A 208 4.48 -20.29 7.29
C LEU A 208 5.90 -20.81 7.59
N PHE A 209 6.60 -20.18 8.51
CA PHE A 209 7.99 -20.53 8.78
C PHE A 209 8.16 -21.94 9.36
N ASP A 210 7.25 -22.36 10.24
CA ASP A 210 7.28 -23.74 10.78
C ASP A 210 6.96 -24.76 9.69
N PHE A 211 6.02 -24.45 8.82
CA PHE A 211 5.73 -25.28 7.65
C PHE A 211 6.96 -25.39 6.73
N LEU A 212 7.60 -24.27 6.39
CA LEU A 212 8.76 -24.25 5.51
C LEU A 212 9.99 -24.96 6.10
N LYS A 213 10.16 -24.91 7.42
CA LYS A 213 11.24 -25.63 8.12
C LYS A 213 11.01 -27.15 8.15
N THR A 214 9.76 -27.56 8.37
CA THR A 214 9.43 -28.98 8.62
C THR A 214 9.12 -29.76 7.35
N LYS A 215 8.56 -29.11 6.32
CA LYS A 215 8.25 -29.76 5.05
C LYS A 215 9.45 -29.75 4.12
N GLN A 216 9.62 -30.85 3.40
CA GLN A 216 10.74 -31.04 2.47
C GLN A 216 10.26 -31.13 1.03
N TYR A 217 11.10 -30.69 0.14
CA TYR A 217 10.99 -30.88 -1.29
C TYR A 217 12.36 -31.29 -1.87
N GLN A 218 12.40 -32.39 -2.60
CA GLN A 218 13.65 -32.97 -3.16
C GLN A 218 14.76 -33.17 -2.10
N GLY A 219 14.39 -33.62 -0.89
CA GLY A 219 15.31 -33.94 0.18
C GLY A 219 15.84 -32.75 0.99
N ALA A 220 15.33 -31.54 0.75
CA ALA A 220 15.72 -30.33 1.48
C ALA A 220 14.49 -29.60 2.05
N PRO A 221 14.63 -28.90 3.21
CA PRO A 221 13.54 -28.06 3.72
C PRO A 221 13.07 -27.03 2.71
N LEU A 222 11.76 -26.79 2.64
CA LEU A 222 11.17 -25.77 1.79
C LEU A 222 11.70 -24.36 2.11
N LEU A 223 12.13 -24.13 3.34
CA LEU A 223 12.76 -22.87 3.75
C LEU A 223 13.95 -22.47 2.87
N ASN A 224 14.70 -23.45 2.33
CA ASN A 224 15.84 -23.17 1.44
C ASN A 224 15.41 -22.55 0.10
N ARG A 225 14.11 -22.60 -0.22
CA ARG A 225 13.51 -22.03 -1.44
C ARG A 225 12.80 -20.72 -1.18
N LEU A 226 12.83 -20.22 0.06
CA LEU A 226 12.31 -18.91 0.40
C LEU A 226 13.10 -17.84 -0.39
N GLY A 227 12.38 -16.96 -1.05
CA GLY A 227 12.90 -15.81 -1.79
C GLY A 227 12.19 -14.52 -1.39
N GLY A 228 12.39 -13.49 -2.19
CA GLY A 228 11.70 -12.20 -2.06
C GLY A 228 11.90 -11.51 -0.72
N TRP A 229 10.97 -10.64 -0.39
CA TRP A 229 11.04 -9.76 0.79
C TRP A 229 11.21 -10.51 2.11
N LEU A 230 10.56 -11.66 2.28
CA LEU A 230 10.75 -12.45 3.51
C LEU A 230 12.16 -13.01 3.62
N LYS A 231 12.79 -13.36 2.50
CA LYS A 231 14.21 -13.78 2.50
C LYS A 231 15.14 -12.62 2.81
N GLU A 232 14.88 -11.45 2.21
CA GLU A 232 15.67 -10.24 2.43
C GLU A 232 15.52 -9.72 3.86
N ALA A 233 14.37 -9.96 4.50
CA ALA A 233 14.10 -9.62 5.89
C ALA A 233 14.76 -10.55 6.92
N MET A 234 15.20 -11.76 6.54
CA MET A 234 15.79 -12.73 7.46
C MET A 234 16.89 -12.15 8.37
N PRO A 235 17.76 -11.23 7.90
CA PRO A 235 18.80 -10.67 8.76
C PRO A 235 18.30 -9.84 9.94
N PHE A 236 17.10 -9.27 9.86
CA PHE A 236 16.52 -8.47 10.94
C PHE A 236 15.25 -9.08 11.55
N ARG A 237 14.79 -10.21 11.03
CA ARG A 237 13.65 -10.95 11.58
C ARG A 237 13.91 -11.35 13.04
N GLY A 238 12.91 -11.16 13.89
CA GLY A 238 13.01 -11.41 15.34
C GLY A 238 13.82 -10.35 16.10
N LYS A 239 14.30 -9.29 15.44
CA LYS A 239 15.05 -8.22 16.11
C LYS A 239 14.13 -7.07 16.45
N PRO A 240 14.06 -6.67 17.73
CA PRO A 240 13.23 -5.56 18.15
C PRO A 240 13.78 -4.23 17.66
N VAL A 241 12.86 -3.29 17.39
CA VAL A 241 13.14 -1.89 17.05
C VAL A 241 12.34 -0.98 17.97
N ALA A 242 12.77 0.27 18.15
CA ALA A 242 11.89 1.32 18.63
C ALA A 242 11.23 1.98 17.41
N CYS A 243 9.97 2.38 17.54
CA CYS A 243 9.24 3.04 16.47
C CYS A 243 8.85 4.46 16.87
N TYR A 244 8.72 5.36 15.89
CA TYR A 244 8.26 6.70 16.22
C TYR A 244 6.78 6.69 16.60
N HIS A 245 5.93 6.00 15.82
CA HIS A 245 4.50 5.88 15.99
C HIS A 245 4.02 4.45 15.66
N LYS A 246 2.78 4.11 16.02
CA LYS A 246 2.13 2.80 15.79
C LYS A 246 1.74 2.52 14.32
N GLU A 247 2.45 3.08 13.37
CA GLU A 247 2.17 2.90 11.95
C GLU A 247 2.77 1.61 11.37
N TRP A 248 3.68 0.96 12.11
CA TRP A 248 4.46 -0.18 11.61
C TRP A 248 3.91 -1.55 12.04
N ASP A 249 2.81 -1.63 12.77
CA ASP A 249 2.37 -2.86 13.43
C ASP A 249 2.01 -3.99 12.45
N TYR A 250 1.42 -3.68 11.28
CA TYR A 250 1.20 -4.68 10.24
C TYR A 250 2.51 -5.12 9.57
N PHE A 251 3.44 -4.20 9.33
CA PHE A 251 4.78 -4.53 8.85
C PHE A 251 5.55 -5.35 9.88
N SER A 252 5.47 -4.97 11.15
CA SER A 252 6.07 -5.68 12.28
C SER A 252 5.59 -7.12 12.37
N ARG A 253 4.29 -7.33 12.22
CA ARG A 253 3.70 -8.68 12.20
C ARG A 253 4.17 -9.50 11.00
N GLU A 254 4.20 -8.92 9.81
CA GLU A 254 4.57 -9.58 8.55
C GLU A 254 6.03 -10.06 8.59
N TYR A 255 6.93 -9.19 9.04
CA TYR A 255 8.37 -9.44 9.00
C TYR A 255 8.96 -9.87 10.33
N ASP A 256 8.15 -10.00 11.39
CA ASP A 256 8.58 -10.34 12.76
C ASP A 256 9.65 -9.36 13.26
N VAL A 257 9.34 -8.06 13.21
CA VAL A 257 10.20 -6.95 13.66
C VAL A 257 9.42 -6.13 14.69
N PRO A 258 9.32 -6.57 15.94
CA PRO A 258 8.46 -5.94 16.93
C PRO A 258 8.90 -4.52 17.26
N CYS A 259 7.98 -3.54 17.20
CA CYS A 259 8.15 -2.24 17.81
C CYS A 259 7.96 -2.39 19.33
N VAL A 260 9.02 -2.22 20.10
CA VAL A 260 8.97 -2.43 21.56
C VAL A 260 8.36 -1.25 22.30
N ASP A 261 8.58 -0.03 21.80
CA ASP A 261 7.93 1.18 22.30
C ASP A 261 7.85 2.25 21.22
N TYR A 262 7.10 3.34 21.48
CA TYR A 262 6.78 4.39 20.53
C TYR A 262 7.11 5.77 21.09
N ILE A 263 7.89 6.59 20.35
CA ILE A 263 8.21 7.96 20.73
C ILE A 263 6.94 8.80 20.86
N GLU A 264 6.04 8.69 19.87
CA GLU A 264 4.70 9.27 19.88
C GLU A 264 3.66 8.16 20.14
N PRO A 265 3.31 7.88 21.40
CA PRO A 265 2.41 6.78 21.73
C PRO A 265 0.95 7.07 21.35
N LYS A 266 0.63 8.35 21.13
CA LYS A 266 -0.73 8.82 20.81
C LYS A 266 -0.67 9.77 19.62
N PRO A 267 -1.43 9.52 18.55
CA PRO A 267 -1.43 10.38 17.36
C PRO A 267 -1.64 11.86 17.71
N GLY A 268 -0.75 12.75 17.21
CA GLY A 268 -0.86 14.17 17.37
C GLY A 268 -0.57 14.73 18.77
N ILE A 269 -0.16 13.91 19.71
CA ILE A 269 0.29 14.36 21.03
C ILE A 269 1.82 14.27 21.09
N PRO A 270 2.53 15.41 21.01
CA PRO A 270 3.98 15.39 21.11
C PRO A 270 4.46 14.68 22.38
N PRO A 271 5.53 13.89 22.30
CA PRO A 271 6.04 13.18 23.45
C PRO A 271 6.54 14.15 24.52
N THR A 272 6.29 13.82 25.78
CA THR A 272 6.88 14.61 26.88
C THR A 272 8.38 14.31 27.01
N PRO A 273 9.20 15.25 27.51
CA PRO A 273 10.61 14.98 27.77
C PRO A 273 10.85 13.77 28.69
N GLY A 274 9.97 13.56 29.66
CA GLY A 274 10.02 12.39 30.56
C GLY A 274 9.85 11.08 29.79
N HIS A 275 8.84 10.99 28.93
CA HIS A 275 8.58 9.81 28.09
C HIS A 275 9.74 9.52 27.12
N VAL A 276 10.32 10.57 26.51
CA VAL A 276 11.50 10.38 25.63
C VAL A 276 12.70 9.81 26.41
N LEU A 277 12.89 10.24 27.67
CA LEU A 277 13.94 9.68 28.52
C LEU A 277 13.67 8.21 28.90
N GLU A 278 12.42 7.86 29.15
CA GLU A 278 12.00 6.46 29.40
C GLU A 278 12.35 5.59 28.19
N ILE A 279 11.99 5.99 27.00
CA ILE A 279 12.33 5.27 25.75
C ILE A 279 13.84 5.13 25.55
N ILE A 280 14.61 6.22 25.77
CA ILE A 280 16.07 6.14 25.69
C ILE A 280 16.65 5.11 26.66
N ASN A 281 16.14 5.05 27.89
CA ASN A 281 16.58 4.10 28.88
C ASN A 281 16.18 2.67 28.51
N GLU A 282 14.98 2.48 28.01
CA GLU A 282 14.50 1.19 27.54
C GLU A 282 15.32 0.68 26.35
N MET A 283 15.54 1.51 25.34
CA MET A 283 16.38 1.17 24.18
C MET A 283 17.79 0.76 24.60
N ARG A 284 18.38 1.43 25.58
CA ARG A 284 19.70 1.08 26.12
C ARG A 284 19.67 -0.25 26.86
N THR A 285 18.68 -0.45 27.72
CA THR A 285 18.54 -1.66 28.54
C THR A 285 18.29 -2.90 27.69
N GLN A 286 17.46 -2.78 26.66
CA GLN A 286 17.12 -3.84 25.73
C GLN A 286 18.09 -3.97 24.54
N HIS A 287 19.12 -3.11 24.48
CA HIS A 287 20.09 -3.06 23.37
C HIS A 287 19.43 -2.89 21.99
N ILE A 288 18.40 -2.05 21.90
CA ILE A 288 17.70 -1.75 20.66
C ILE A 288 18.64 -1.01 19.70
N GLN A 289 18.87 -1.61 18.55
CA GLN A 289 19.86 -1.14 17.57
C GLN A 289 19.29 -0.18 16.51
N VAL A 290 17.98 -0.12 16.36
CA VAL A 290 17.31 0.65 15.31
C VAL A 290 16.14 1.42 15.89
N LEU A 291 16.03 2.69 15.49
CA LEU A 291 14.86 3.54 15.64
C LEU A 291 14.23 3.76 14.27
N LEU A 292 13.02 3.23 14.06
CA LEU A 292 12.27 3.34 12.82
C LEU A 292 11.28 4.50 12.88
N SER A 293 11.33 5.37 11.90
CA SER A 293 10.49 6.56 11.81
C SER A 293 10.10 6.86 10.37
N THR A 294 9.03 7.60 10.19
CA THR A 294 8.69 8.18 8.89
C THR A 294 9.24 9.60 8.73
N ASN A 295 9.39 10.01 7.48
CA ASN A 295 10.08 11.24 7.10
C ASN A 295 9.28 12.53 7.39
N TYR A 296 8.01 12.44 7.77
CA TYR A 296 7.18 13.58 8.16
C TYR A 296 7.25 13.92 9.66
N TYR A 297 7.88 13.08 10.47
CA TYR A 297 8.14 13.39 11.87
C TYR A 297 9.39 14.28 12.07
N ASP A 298 9.54 14.86 13.26
CA ASP A 298 10.68 15.71 13.56
C ASP A 298 12.00 14.93 13.50
N ARG A 299 12.73 15.14 12.41
CA ARG A 299 14.02 14.49 12.17
C ARG A 299 15.03 14.77 13.29
N ASN A 300 15.02 15.97 13.89
CA ASN A 300 15.98 16.32 14.94
C ASN A 300 15.72 15.48 16.18
N GLN A 301 14.46 15.28 16.56
CA GLN A 301 14.09 14.42 17.68
C GLN A 301 14.49 12.96 17.44
N VAL A 302 14.22 12.44 16.24
CA VAL A 302 14.64 11.07 15.86
C VAL A 302 16.16 10.91 15.97
N MET A 303 16.91 11.86 15.42
CA MET A 303 18.38 11.81 15.44
C MET A 303 18.94 11.97 16.86
N GLU A 304 18.33 12.81 17.71
CA GLU A 304 18.72 12.97 19.11
C GLU A 304 18.55 11.67 19.91
N VAL A 305 17.39 10.99 19.76
CA VAL A 305 17.15 9.71 20.43
C VAL A 305 18.14 8.66 19.95
N ALA A 306 18.34 8.55 18.63
CA ALA A 306 19.29 7.61 18.04
C ALA A 306 20.72 7.87 18.55
N GLN A 307 21.18 9.13 18.62
CA GLN A 307 22.49 9.49 19.14
C GLN A 307 22.65 9.13 20.62
N LYS A 308 21.64 9.42 21.44
CA LYS A 308 21.67 9.13 22.88
C LYS A 308 21.66 7.64 23.19
N THR A 309 21.11 6.81 22.32
CA THR A 309 21.01 5.36 22.49
C THR A 309 22.13 4.58 21.79
N GLY A 310 22.81 5.18 20.83
CA GLY A 310 23.73 4.51 19.91
C GLY A 310 23.01 3.72 18.82
N ALA A 311 21.68 3.82 18.71
CA ALA A 311 20.90 3.17 17.68
C ALA A 311 21.06 3.89 16.33
N LYS A 312 20.80 3.17 15.24
CA LYS A 312 20.69 3.74 13.89
C LYS A 312 19.29 4.25 13.64
N ALA A 313 19.16 5.49 13.21
CA ALA A 313 17.88 6.04 12.75
C ALA A 313 17.60 5.55 11.32
N VAL A 314 16.48 4.85 11.13
CA VAL A 314 15.91 4.51 9.83
C VAL A 314 14.72 5.42 9.61
N ILE A 315 14.88 6.41 8.71
CA ILE A 315 13.85 7.41 8.40
C ILE A 315 13.44 7.22 6.95
N VAL A 316 12.22 6.74 6.73
CA VAL A 316 11.70 6.37 5.41
C VAL A 316 10.32 7.00 5.16
N PRO A 317 9.88 7.17 3.91
CA PRO A 317 8.50 7.59 3.65
C PRO A 317 7.53 6.47 4.04
N SER A 318 6.36 6.88 4.56
CA SER A 318 5.23 5.95 4.83
C SER A 318 4.41 5.67 3.58
N ASN A 319 4.49 6.54 2.57
CA ASN A 319 3.68 6.45 1.37
C ASN A 319 4.51 6.63 0.09
N THR A 320 4.00 6.09 -1.02
CA THR A 320 4.61 6.30 -2.34
C THR A 320 4.67 7.79 -2.68
N GLY A 321 5.69 8.20 -3.43
CA GLY A 321 5.91 9.63 -3.72
C GLY A 321 6.52 10.44 -2.57
N GLY A 322 6.74 9.85 -1.40
CA GLY A 322 7.36 10.52 -0.25
C GLY A 322 8.88 10.62 -0.32
N ALA A 323 9.49 9.99 -1.31
CA ALA A 323 10.90 10.15 -1.68
C ALA A 323 11.09 9.97 -3.18
N ALA A 324 12.19 10.49 -3.71
CA ALA A 324 12.52 10.35 -5.13
C ALA A 324 12.67 8.86 -5.51
N GLY A 325 12.06 8.47 -6.63
CA GLY A 325 12.09 7.09 -7.13
C GLY A 325 11.10 6.13 -6.47
N ILE A 326 10.38 6.53 -5.43
CA ILE A 326 9.40 5.68 -4.74
C ILE A 326 8.01 5.93 -5.30
N ASN A 327 7.70 5.35 -6.45
CA ASN A 327 6.47 5.62 -7.21
C ASN A 327 5.45 4.49 -7.14
N THR A 328 5.89 3.26 -6.89
CA THR A 328 5.06 2.06 -6.83
C THR A 328 5.04 1.49 -5.41
N TYR A 329 4.06 0.63 -5.14
CA TYR A 329 4.01 -0.12 -3.89
C TYR A 329 5.27 -0.99 -3.69
N PHE A 330 5.80 -1.53 -4.77
CA PHE A 330 7.00 -2.36 -4.77
C PHE A 330 8.26 -1.55 -4.40
N ASP A 331 8.40 -0.32 -4.93
CA ASP A 331 9.51 0.58 -4.57
C ASP A 331 9.48 0.88 -3.07
N LEU A 332 8.29 1.13 -2.51
CA LEU A 332 8.10 1.44 -1.10
C LEU A 332 8.52 0.27 -0.21
N MET A 333 8.07 -0.94 -0.51
CA MET A 333 8.44 -2.15 0.23
C MET A 333 9.93 -2.46 0.12
N ASN A 334 10.50 -2.37 -1.09
CA ASN A 334 11.93 -2.56 -1.32
C ASN A 334 12.77 -1.58 -0.49
N LEU A 335 12.35 -0.31 -0.42
CA LEU A 335 13.02 0.70 0.38
C LEU A 335 13.02 0.32 1.86
N TRP A 336 11.85 0.00 2.45
CA TRP A 336 11.75 -0.32 3.87
C TRP A 336 12.61 -1.51 4.27
N ILE A 337 12.55 -2.58 3.49
CA ILE A 337 13.30 -3.81 3.75
C ILE A 337 14.82 -3.58 3.60
N SER A 338 15.24 -2.88 2.53
CA SER A 338 16.67 -2.61 2.31
C SER A 338 17.26 -1.67 3.36
N GLU A 339 16.52 -0.65 3.80
CA GLU A 339 16.98 0.28 4.85
C GLU A 339 17.13 -0.42 6.21
N LEU A 340 16.16 -1.28 6.57
CA LEU A 340 16.25 -2.09 7.79
C LEU A 340 17.41 -3.10 7.71
N ALA A 341 17.56 -3.82 6.60
CA ALA A 341 18.67 -4.75 6.41
C ALA A 341 20.04 -4.03 6.52
N ARG A 342 20.17 -2.85 5.94
CA ARG A 342 21.38 -2.01 6.07
C ARG A 342 21.62 -1.57 7.52
N ALA A 343 20.56 -1.15 8.23
CA ALA A 343 20.66 -0.73 9.61
C ALA A 343 21.16 -1.84 10.53
N PHE A 344 20.74 -3.08 10.31
CA PHE A 344 21.23 -4.25 11.05
C PHE A 344 22.58 -4.81 10.55
N GLY A 345 23.22 -4.13 9.59
CA GLY A 345 24.59 -4.47 9.17
C GLY A 345 24.69 -5.60 8.15
N THR A 346 23.60 -5.95 7.47
CA THR A 346 23.52 -7.10 6.56
C THR A 346 23.18 -6.72 5.11
N GLY A 347 22.85 -5.45 4.83
CA GLY A 347 22.63 -4.94 3.49
C GLY A 347 23.95 -4.76 2.74
N ALA A 348 24.03 -5.21 1.48
CA ALA A 348 25.08 -4.81 0.58
C ALA A 348 25.05 -3.27 0.46
N ALA A 349 26.20 -2.62 0.63
CA ALA A 349 26.33 -1.20 0.36
C ALA A 349 25.95 -0.98 -1.13
N THR A 350 24.75 -0.48 -1.39
CA THR A 350 24.46 0.09 -2.70
C THR A 350 25.33 1.33 -2.80
N ALA A 351 26.37 1.23 -3.64
CA ALA A 351 27.19 2.37 -3.99
C ALA A 351 26.30 3.48 -4.53
N ASN A 352 26.46 4.69 -3.98
CA ASN A 352 25.88 5.93 -4.47
C ASN A 352 26.20 6.19 -5.93
#